data_bfc17da3b0ab4db5376d5ac2c6293561
#
_entry.id   bfc17da3b0ab4db5376d5ac2c6293561
#
_cell.length_a   1.000
_cell.length_b   1.000
_cell.length_c   1.000
_cell.angle_alpha   90.00
_cell.angle_beta   90.00
_cell.angle_gamma   90.00
#
_symmetry.space_group_name_H-M   'P 1'
#
loop_
_entity.id
_entity.type
_entity.pdbx_description
1 polymer ?
#
loop_
_entity_poly.entity_id
_entity_poly.type
_entity_poly.pdbx_seq_one_letter_code
_entity_poly.pdbx_strand_id
1 'polypeptide(L)'
;MIYIFLANGFEEVEALATVDVLRRADLKVKIVGVGSDVITGTHGISTVCDVVDSDLTPGDDIEAVILPGGMPGTLNLERSAKVNAFVDYAYENQKLVCAICAAPSILGHKGMLKGKKAVCFPGFESELEGAELSDSFVVTDGNIITAKGMGSAVKFGIAIGAAFVGEAKMKKIEESLQCS
;
A
#
# COMPACT_ATOMS: atom_id res chain seq x y z
N MET A 1 5.08 -4.82 -12.66
CA MET A 1 5.88 -4.58 -11.45
C MET A 1 4.99 -4.00 -10.36
N ILE A 2 5.14 -4.46 -9.12
CA ILE A 2 4.47 -3.90 -7.94
C ILE A 2 5.48 -2.99 -7.23
N TYR A 3 5.09 -1.75 -6.95
CA TYR A 3 5.92 -0.77 -6.25
C TYR A 3 5.32 -0.45 -4.88
N ILE A 4 6.11 -0.61 -3.81
CA ILE A 4 5.75 -0.11 -2.48
C ILE A 4 6.68 1.05 -2.13
N PHE A 5 6.10 2.22 -1.84
CA PHE A 5 6.86 3.43 -1.54
C PHE A 5 7.04 3.61 -0.04
N LEU A 6 8.28 3.77 0.39
CA LEU A 6 8.64 4.06 1.77
C LEU A 6 9.17 5.49 1.89
N ALA A 7 8.65 6.23 2.83
CA ALA A 7 9.19 7.53 3.26
C ALA A 7 9.51 7.48 4.75
N ASN A 8 10.46 8.29 5.22
CA ASN A 8 10.85 8.32 6.63
C ASN A 8 9.61 8.50 7.53
N GLY A 9 9.51 7.66 8.55
CA GLY A 9 8.35 7.56 9.43
C GLY A 9 7.22 6.65 8.92
N PHE A 10 7.49 5.76 7.95
CA PHE A 10 6.54 4.70 7.55
C PHE A 10 6.34 3.68 8.69
N GLU A 11 5.24 2.94 8.66
CA GLU A 11 5.00 1.85 9.63
C GLU A 11 5.66 0.56 9.10
N GLU A 12 6.60 0.04 9.87
CA GLU A 12 7.50 -1.04 9.45
C GLU A 12 6.76 -2.35 9.14
N VAL A 13 5.83 -2.74 10.02
CA VAL A 13 5.11 -4.01 9.87
C VAL A 13 4.17 -3.96 8.68
N GLU A 14 3.50 -2.83 8.46
CA GLU A 14 2.60 -2.65 7.32
C GLU A 14 3.32 -2.79 5.98
N ALA A 15 4.51 -2.23 5.88
CA ALA A 15 5.32 -2.33 4.67
C ALA A 15 5.93 -3.72 4.50
N LEU A 16 6.67 -4.19 5.50
CA LEU A 16 7.52 -5.38 5.36
C LEU A 16 6.71 -6.67 5.35
N ALA A 17 5.62 -6.77 6.14
CA ALA A 17 4.74 -7.93 6.07
C ALA A 17 4.04 -8.02 4.71
N THR A 18 3.60 -6.89 4.15
CA THR A 18 3.01 -6.86 2.81
C THR A 18 4.01 -7.32 1.75
N VAL A 19 5.26 -6.83 1.79
CA VAL A 19 6.33 -7.26 0.86
C VAL A 19 6.61 -8.75 0.99
N ASP A 20 6.77 -9.27 2.23
CA ASP A 20 7.05 -10.68 2.47
C ASP A 20 5.95 -11.58 1.90
N VAL A 21 4.69 -11.26 2.18
CA VAL A 21 3.52 -12.01 1.67
C VAL A 21 3.51 -12.04 0.13
N LEU A 22 3.74 -10.90 -0.52
CA LEU A 22 3.72 -10.82 -1.98
C LEU A 22 4.91 -11.56 -2.61
N ARG A 23 6.09 -11.49 -2.01
CA ARG A 23 7.27 -12.25 -2.48
C ARG A 23 7.10 -13.75 -2.29
N ARG A 24 6.41 -14.22 -1.24
CA ARG A 24 6.00 -15.65 -1.09
C ARG A 24 5.06 -16.11 -2.21
N ALA A 25 4.31 -15.21 -2.80
CA ALA A 25 3.46 -15.49 -3.95
C ALA A 25 4.21 -15.49 -5.29
N ASP A 26 5.55 -15.34 -5.28
CA ASP A 26 6.44 -15.18 -6.44
C ASP A 26 6.15 -13.90 -7.24
N LEU A 27 5.54 -12.89 -6.60
CA LEU A 27 5.28 -11.62 -7.24
C LEU A 27 6.52 -10.72 -7.22
N LYS A 28 6.72 -9.98 -8.31
CA LYS A 28 7.84 -9.03 -8.43
C LYS A 28 7.49 -7.72 -7.73
N VAL A 29 8.03 -7.53 -6.53
CA VAL A 29 7.84 -6.34 -5.70
C VAL A 29 9.16 -5.58 -5.56
N LYS A 30 9.13 -4.28 -5.82
CA LYS A 30 10.22 -3.33 -5.52
C LYS A 30 9.85 -2.43 -4.36
N ILE A 31 10.73 -2.38 -3.38
CA ILE A 31 10.69 -1.40 -2.30
C ILE A 31 11.35 -0.12 -2.83
N VAL A 32 10.60 0.97 -2.87
CA VAL A 32 11.05 2.25 -3.38
C VAL A 32 11.25 3.22 -2.22
N GLY A 33 12.47 3.70 -2.05
CA GLY A 33 12.77 4.73 -1.05
C GLY A 33 12.54 6.14 -1.62
N VAL A 34 11.78 6.96 -0.90
CA VAL A 34 11.55 8.36 -1.27
C VAL A 34 12.72 9.21 -0.79
N GLY A 35 13.52 9.68 -1.75
CA GLY A 35 14.66 10.54 -1.52
C GLY A 35 15.94 9.85 -1.01
N SER A 36 15.91 8.57 -0.67
CA SER A 36 17.07 7.79 -0.19
C SER A 36 16.86 6.30 -0.44
N ASP A 37 17.96 5.55 -0.50
CA ASP A 37 17.97 4.09 -0.56
C ASP A 37 17.84 3.42 0.82
N VAL A 38 17.97 4.20 1.90
CA VAL A 38 17.72 3.75 3.28
C VAL A 38 16.67 4.63 3.92
N ILE A 39 15.54 4.02 4.29
CA ILE A 39 14.40 4.70 4.90
C ILE A 39 14.18 4.15 6.31
N THR A 40 14.01 5.05 7.26
CA THR A 40 13.78 4.70 8.68
C THR A 40 12.30 4.83 9.03
N GLY A 41 11.73 3.77 9.56
CA GLY A 41 10.34 3.72 9.98
C GLY A 41 10.06 4.48 11.28
N THR A 42 8.79 4.54 11.65
CA THR A 42 8.31 5.29 12.81
C THR A 42 8.82 4.74 14.16
N HIS A 43 9.22 3.46 14.19
CA HIS A 43 9.80 2.80 15.37
C HIS A 43 11.34 2.67 15.30
N GLY A 44 11.98 3.39 14.38
CA GLY A 44 13.45 3.46 14.28
C GLY A 44 14.10 2.29 13.55
N ILE A 45 13.34 1.43 12.89
CA ILE A 45 13.89 0.33 12.08
C ILE A 45 14.17 0.84 10.67
N SER A 46 15.44 0.78 10.27
CA SER A 46 15.86 1.19 8.92
C SER A 46 15.73 0.04 7.93
N THR A 47 15.20 0.35 6.76
CA THR A 47 15.02 -0.58 5.65
C THR A 47 15.84 -0.12 4.46
N VAL A 48 16.64 -1.03 3.88
CA VAL A 48 17.31 -0.81 2.60
C VAL A 48 16.30 -1.05 1.48
N CYS A 49 16.12 -0.06 0.63
CA CYS A 49 15.21 -0.11 -0.50
C CYS A 49 15.87 -0.71 -1.74
N ASP A 50 15.07 -1.31 -2.62
CA ASP A 50 15.57 -1.89 -3.87
C ASP A 50 15.96 -0.81 -4.90
N VAL A 51 15.37 0.39 -4.78
CA VAL A 51 15.57 1.53 -5.70
C VAL A 51 15.14 2.83 -5.05
N VAL A 52 15.72 3.95 -5.49
CA VAL A 52 15.31 5.30 -5.08
C VAL A 52 14.28 5.84 -6.09
N ASP A 53 13.31 6.60 -5.61
CA ASP A 53 12.22 7.15 -6.41
C ASP A 53 12.69 8.04 -7.56
N SER A 54 13.85 8.71 -7.40
CA SER A 54 14.46 9.54 -8.47
C SER A 54 14.79 8.73 -9.73
N ASP A 55 15.09 7.43 -9.59
CA ASP A 55 15.53 6.55 -10.70
C ASP A 55 14.35 5.93 -11.45
N LEU A 56 13.13 6.24 -11.03
CA LEU A 56 11.90 5.68 -11.60
C LEU A 56 11.08 6.74 -12.33
N THR A 57 10.34 6.29 -13.31
CA THR A 57 9.31 7.07 -14.01
C THR A 57 8.06 6.20 -14.13
N PRO A 58 6.85 6.74 -13.88
CA PRO A 58 5.62 5.98 -14.10
C PRO A 58 5.53 5.49 -15.55
N GLY A 59 5.09 4.25 -15.73
CA GLY A 59 5.01 3.64 -17.05
C GLY A 59 4.22 2.33 -17.05
N ASP A 60 4.13 1.69 -18.23
CA ASP A 60 3.29 0.52 -18.48
C ASP A 60 3.66 -0.73 -17.68
N ASP A 61 4.85 -0.76 -17.09
CA ASP A 61 5.30 -1.85 -16.22
C ASP A 61 4.61 -1.86 -14.84
N ILE A 62 3.95 -0.75 -14.46
CA ILE A 62 3.21 -0.66 -13.20
C ILE A 62 2.00 -1.59 -13.24
N GLU A 63 1.93 -2.47 -12.25
CA GLU A 63 0.78 -3.34 -11.99
C GLU A 63 0.06 -2.95 -10.71
N ALA A 64 0.81 -2.47 -9.71
CA ALA A 64 0.27 -1.92 -8.47
C ALA A 64 1.20 -0.88 -7.85
N VAL A 65 0.59 0.06 -7.11
CA VAL A 65 1.24 1.00 -6.19
C VAL A 65 0.70 0.75 -4.80
N ILE A 66 1.61 0.61 -3.82
CA ILE A 66 1.27 0.33 -2.42
C ILE A 66 1.84 1.43 -1.54
N LEU A 67 0.99 1.96 -0.66
CA LEU A 67 1.31 3.02 0.29
C LEU A 67 1.10 2.49 1.72
N PRO A 68 2.17 2.25 2.50
CA PRO A 68 2.06 1.95 3.92
C PRO A 68 1.69 3.23 4.70
N GLY A 69 1.16 3.01 5.89
CA GLY A 69 0.90 4.10 6.83
C GLY A 69 2.13 4.51 7.64
N GLY A 70 1.86 4.90 8.88
CA GLY A 70 2.86 5.50 9.77
C GLY A 70 2.91 7.02 9.64
N MET A 71 3.25 7.67 10.77
CA MET A 71 3.38 9.13 10.83
C MET A 71 4.81 9.49 11.27
N PRO A 72 5.51 10.41 10.58
CA PRO A 72 5.02 11.25 9.47
C PRO A 72 5.14 10.62 8.08
N GLY A 73 5.37 9.30 7.95
CA GLY A 73 5.57 8.61 6.67
C GLY A 73 4.47 8.90 5.65
N THR A 74 3.19 8.79 6.05
CA THR A 74 2.03 9.10 5.20
C THR A 74 2.10 10.53 4.65
N LEU A 75 2.40 11.52 5.49
CA LEU A 75 2.52 12.92 5.05
C LEU A 75 3.70 13.12 4.09
N ASN A 76 4.79 12.40 4.32
CA ASN A 76 5.96 12.46 3.45
C ASN A 76 5.68 11.81 2.08
N LEU A 77 4.94 10.71 2.04
CA LEU A 77 4.45 10.09 0.79
C LEU A 77 3.53 11.06 0.04
N GLU A 78 2.56 11.66 0.73
CA GLU A 78 1.60 12.59 0.12
C GLU A 78 2.27 13.83 -0.49
N ARG A 79 3.32 14.34 0.15
CA ARG A 79 4.08 15.50 -0.34
C ARG A 79 5.01 15.17 -1.51
N SER A 80 5.33 13.91 -1.74
CA SER A 80 6.22 13.51 -2.82
C SER A 80 5.52 13.59 -4.17
N ALA A 81 5.98 14.51 -5.01
CA ALA A 81 5.50 14.64 -6.39
C ALA A 81 5.69 13.34 -7.18
N LYS A 82 6.78 12.58 -6.90
CA LYS A 82 7.06 11.30 -7.55
C LYS A 82 6.03 10.24 -7.15
N VAL A 83 5.75 10.08 -5.86
CA VAL A 83 4.72 9.15 -5.35
C VAL A 83 3.36 9.50 -5.96
N ASN A 84 2.99 10.78 -5.95
CA ASN A 84 1.75 11.25 -6.55
C ASN A 84 1.64 10.88 -8.04
N ALA A 85 2.70 11.06 -8.82
CA ALA A 85 2.71 10.69 -10.22
C ALA A 85 2.50 9.18 -10.45
N PHE A 86 3.07 8.32 -9.59
CA PHE A 86 2.86 6.87 -9.64
C PHE A 86 1.42 6.48 -9.26
N VAL A 87 0.87 7.09 -8.22
CA VAL A 87 -0.52 6.86 -7.77
C VAL A 87 -1.51 7.28 -8.85
N ASP A 88 -1.33 8.48 -9.42
CA ASP A 88 -2.20 9.01 -10.47
C ASP A 88 -2.15 8.12 -11.72
N TYR A 89 -0.94 7.77 -12.18
CA TYR A 89 -0.77 6.88 -13.31
C TYR A 89 -1.45 5.52 -13.09
N ALA A 90 -1.22 4.90 -11.93
CA ALA A 90 -1.83 3.61 -11.60
C ALA A 90 -3.36 3.69 -11.60
N TYR A 91 -3.92 4.72 -10.97
CA TYR A 91 -5.37 4.91 -10.90
C TYR A 91 -6.00 5.14 -12.27
N GLU A 92 -5.45 6.06 -13.07
CA GLU A 92 -5.94 6.41 -14.40
C GLU A 92 -5.88 5.23 -15.39
N ASN A 93 -4.86 4.36 -15.25
CA ASN A 93 -4.67 3.18 -16.10
C ASN A 93 -5.26 1.89 -15.50
N GLN A 94 -6.18 2.00 -14.53
CA GLN A 94 -6.89 0.87 -13.90
C GLN A 94 -5.94 -0.19 -13.29
N LYS A 95 -4.74 0.23 -12.90
CA LYS A 95 -3.81 -0.59 -12.11
C LYS A 95 -4.23 -0.54 -10.64
N LEU A 96 -3.76 -1.48 -9.83
CA LEU A 96 -4.08 -1.49 -8.40
C LEU A 96 -3.43 -0.32 -7.67
N VAL A 97 -4.23 0.34 -6.84
CA VAL A 97 -3.76 1.33 -5.86
C VAL A 97 -4.16 0.84 -4.48
N CYS A 98 -3.15 0.60 -3.64
CA CYS A 98 -3.33 -0.04 -2.35
C CYS A 98 -2.80 0.86 -1.24
N ALA A 99 -3.58 1.05 -0.17
CA ALA A 99 -3.19 1.91 0.94
C ALA A 99 -3.66 1.34 2.28
N ILE A 100 -2.84 1.45 3.32
CA ILE A 100 -3.15 0.90 4.65
C ILE A 100 -3.01 1.96 5.73
N CYS A 101 -3.77 1.83 6.82
CA CYS A 101 -3.68 2.63 8.04
C CYS A 101 -4.06 4.11 7.78
N ALA A 102 -3.13 5.04 7.90
CA ALA A 102 -3.35 6.45 7.58
C ALA A 102 -3.30 6.74 6.07
N ALA A 103 -2.58 5.91 5.28
CA ALA A 103 -2.33 6.18 3.87
C ALA A 103 -3.58 6.24 2.95
N PRO A 104 -4.73 5.60 3.25
CA PRO A 104 -5.97 5.83 2.50
C PRO A 104 -6.41 7.29 2.44
N SER A 105 -5.98 8.16 3.38
CA SER A 105 -6.22 9.61 3.32
C SER A 105 -5.67 10.24 2.05
N ILE A 106 -4.50 9.77 1.56
CA ILE A 106 -3.90 10.25 0.30
C ILE A 106 -4.87 10.02 -0.87
N LEU A 107 -5.53 8.85 -0.90
CA LEU A 107 -6.50 8.52 -1.94
C LEU A 107 -7.79 9.32 -1.79
N GLY A 108 -8.21 9.60 -0.55
CA GLY A 108 -9.34 10.47 -0.22
C GLY A 108 -9.13 11.88 -0.75
N HIS A 109 -8.00 12.52 -0.40
CA HIS A 109 -7.63 13.86 -0.85
C HIS A 109 -7.52 13.98 -2.38
N LYS A 110 -7.20 12.88 -3.06
CA LYS A 110 -7.20 12.81 -4.53
C LYS A 110 -8.59 12.55 -5.14
N GLY A 111 -9.62 12.38 -4.32
CA GLY A 111 -10.98 12.08 -4.77
C GLY A 111 -11.17 10.67 -5.36
N MET A 112 -10.17 9.80 -5.21
CA MET A 112 -10.17 8.44 -5.78
C MET A 112 -11.14 7.50 -5.07
N LEU A 113 -11.54 7.84 -3.83
CA LEU A 113 -12.44 7.04 -2.99
C LEU A 113 -13.91 7.40 -3.16
N LYS A 114 -14.24 8.41 -3.95
CA LYS A 114 -15.63 8.87 -4.11
C LYS A 114 -16.54 7.76 -4.64
N GLY A 115 -17.57 7.41 -3.84
CA GLY A 115 -18.51 6.34 -4.14
C GLY A 115 -17.93 4.93 -4.06
N LYS A 116 -16.76 4.76 -3.45
CA LYS A 116 -16.13 3.45 -3.23
C LYS A 116 -16.17 3.09 -1.76
N LYS A 117 -16.25 1.79 -1.48
CA LYS A 117 -16.04 1.28 -0.12
C LYS A 117 -14.56 1.36 0.24
N ALA A 118 -14.28 1.89 1.43
CA ALA A 118 -12.92 2.01 1.92
C ALA A 118 -12.85 1.89 3.45
N VAL A 119 -11.63 1.60 3.94
CA VAL A 119 -11.31 1.56 5.37
C VAL A 119 -9.96 2.24 5.60
N CYS A 120 -9.78 2.82 6.78
CA CYS A 120 -8.52 3.39 7.24
C CYS A 120 -8.29 3.10 8.72
N PHE A 121 -7.22 3.62 9.26
CA PHE A 121 -6.98 3.63 10.69
C PHE A 121 -8.01 4.51 11.40
N PRO A 122 -8.54 4.08 12.58
CA PRO A 122 -9.50 4.87 13.34
C PRO A 122 -9.01 6.31 13.61
N GLY A 123 -9.85 7.29 13.26
CA GLY A 123 -9.54 8.71 13.36
C GLY A 123 -9.15 9.37 12.02
N PHE A 124 -9.01 8.61 10.95
CA PHE A 124 -8.75 9.12 9.59
C PHE A 124 -9.98 9.05 8.67
N GLU A 125 -11.15 8.68 9.19
CA GLU A 125 -12.36 8.49 8.39
C GLU A 125 -12.80 9.76 7.66
N SER A 126 -12.62 10.93 8.29
CA SER A 126 -12.95 12.23 7.68
C SER A 126 -12.09 12.58 6.46
N GLU A 127 -10.90 11.98 6.37
CA GLU A 127 -9.97 12.22 5.26
C GLU A 127 -10.30 11.36 4.01
N LEU A 128 -11.21 10.38 4.15
CA LEU A 128 -11.65 9.53 3.04
C LEU A 128 -12.84 10.18 2.31
N GLU A 129 -12.61 11.31 1.69
CA GLU A 129 -13.64 12.14 1.10
C GLU A 129 -14.54 11.39 0.11
N GLY A 130 -15.84 11.31 0.42
CA GLY A 130 -16.85 10.68 -0.42
C GLY A 130 -16.84 9.16 -0.45
N ALA A 131 -16.04 8.51 0.40
CA ALA A 131 -16.05 7.05 0.54
C ALA A 131 -17.27 6.53 1.33
N GLU A 132 -17.68 5.31 1.02
CA GLU A 132 -18.53 4.49 1.88
C GLU A 132 -17.64 3.77 2.91
N LEU A 133 -17.68 4.22 4.16
CA LEU A 133 -16.82 3.67 5.20
C LEU A 133 -17.22 2.23 5.56
N SER A 134 -16.24 1.38 5.77
CA SER A 134 -16.39 -0.03 6.15
C SER A 134 -15.69 -0.32 7.48
N ASP A 135 -16.25 -1.25 8.26
CA ASP A 135 -15.64 -1.76 9.48
C ASP A 135 -14.71 -2.96 9.25
N SER A 136 -14.61 -3.43 8.02
CA SER A 136 -13.75 -4.56 7.64
C SER A 136 -12.27 -4.24 7.84
N PHE A 137 -11.46 -5.26 8.10
CA PHE A 137 -10.00 -5.09 8.20
C PHE A 137 -9.34 -4.75 6.88
N VAL A 138 -9.89 -5.28 5.77
CA VAL A 138 -9.44 -5.03 4.40
C VAL A 138 -10.66 -4.88 3.52
N VAL A 139 -10.63 -3.93 2.59
CA VAL A 139 -11.68 -3.65 1.61
C VAL A 139 -11.06 -3.62 0.23
N THR A 140 -11.67 -4.32 -0.72
CA THR A 140 -11.36 -4.24 -2.15
C THR A 140 -12.57 -3.67 -2.87
N ASP A 141 -12.38 -2.60 -3.61
CA ASP A 141 -13.40 -1.98 -4.45
C ASP A 141 -12.79 -1.54 -5.80
N GLY A 142 -13.09 -2.31 -6.84
CA GLY A 142 -12.51 -2.11 -8.17
C GLY A 142 -10.98 -2.29 -8.13
N ASN A 143 -10.26 -1.25 -8.54
CA ASN A 143 -8.80 -1.22 -8.54
C ASN A 143 -8.19 -0.60 -7.26
N ILE A 144 -8.97 -0.45 -6.19
CA ILE A 144 -8.49 0.08 -4.91
C ILE A 144 -8.60 -1.00 -3.83
N ILE A 145 -7.53 -1.16 -3.04
CA ILE A 145 -7.50 -2.00 -1.85
C ILE A 145 -7.06 -1.13 -0.67
N THR A 146 -7.90 -1.07 0.35
CA THR A 146 -7.58 -0.35 1.60
C THR A 146 -7.60 -1.29 2.79
N ALA A 147 -6.80 -0.97 3.82
CA ALA A 147 -6.74 -1.77 5.04
C ALA A 147 -6.61 -0.89 6.29
N LYS A 148 -7.06 -1.44 7.44
CA LYS A 148 -7.29 -0.69 8.67
C LYS A 148 -6.02 -0.26 9.38
N GLY A 149 -4.99 -1.10 9.41
CA GLY A 149 -3.74 -0.81 10.11
C GLY A 149 -2.86 -2.04 10.30
N MET A 150 -1.82 -1.90 11.10
CA MET A 150 -0.75 -2.89 11.29
C MET A 150 -1.27 -4.31 11.55
N GLY A 151 -2.29 -4.46 12.37
CA GLY A 151 -2.89 -5.77 12.66
C GLY A 151 -3.56 -6.46 11.45
N SER A 152 -3.76 -5.75 10.34
CA SER A 152 -4.29 -6.28 9.08
C SER A 152 -3.25 -6.39 7.96
N ALA A 153 -1.98 -6.10 8.21
CA ALA A 153 -0.94 -6.05 7.20
C ALA A 153 -0.78 -7.35 6.39
N VAL A 154 -0.81 -8.50 7.05
CA VAL A 154 -0.76 -9.81 6.37
C VAL A 154 -2.00 -10.01 5.48
N LYS A 155 -3.21 -9.73 6.00
CA LYS A 155 -4.46 -9.82 5.22
C LYS A 155 -4.47 -8.86 4.04
N PHE A 156 -3.88 -7.68 4.21
CA PHE A 156 -3.70 -6.71 3.13
C PHE A 156 -2.80 -7.27 2.02
N GLY A 157 -1.65 -7.84 2.37
CA GLY A 157 -0.78 -8.52 1.43
C GLY A 157 -1.47 -9.70 0.72
N ILE A 158 -2.28 -10.49 1.44
CA ILE A 158 -3.08 -11.59 0.88
C ILE A 158 -4.11 -11.06 -0.14
N ALA A 159 -4.84 -10.00 0.20
CA ALA A 159 -5.83 -9.40 -0.72
C ALA A 159 -5.18 -8.84 -2.00
N ILE A 160 -4.04 -8.16 -1.86
CA ILE A 160 -3.27 -7.68 -3.02
C ILE A 160 -2.78 -8.86 -3.86
N GLY A 161 -2.18 -9.87 -3.23
CA GLY A 161 -1.70 -11.06 -3.94
C GLY A 161 -2.81 -11.80 -4.68
N ALA A 162 -4.02 -11.89 -4.10
CA ALA A 162 -5.16 -12.56 -4.70
C ALA A 162 -5.58 -11.92 -6.04
N ALA A 163 -5.41 -10.61 -6.19
CA ALA A 163 -5.69 -9.92 -7.44
C ALA A 163 -4.75 -10.33 -8.59
N PHE A 164 -3.57 -10.90 -8.28
CA PHE A 164 -2.58 -11.34 -9.29
C PHE A 164 -2.54 -12.85 -9.50
N VAL A 165 -2.56 -13.62 -8.41
CA VAL A 165 -2.36 -15.07 -8.47
C VAL A 165 -3.59 -15.89 -8.06
N GLY A 166 -4.69 -15.21 -7.73
CA GLY A 166 -5.96 -15.79 -7.35
C GLY A 166 -6.05 -16.23 -5.89
N GLU A 167 -7.27 -16.29 -5.38
CA GLU A 167 -7.57 -16.61 -3.97
C GLU A 167 -7.03 -17.99 -3.53
N ALA A 168 -7.12 -18.99 -4.41
CA ALA A 168 -6.71 -20.36 -4.08
C ALA A 168 -5.20 -20.48 -3.77
N LYS A 169 -4.33 -19.73 -4.50
CA LYS A 169 -2.90 -19.69 -4.21
C LYS A 169 -2.65 -18.91 -2.92
N MET A 170 -3.30 -17.77 -2.75
CA MET A 170 -3.11 -16.94 -1.55
C MET A 170 -3.61 -17.60 -0.28
N LYS A 171 -4.69 -18.38 -0.33
CA LYS A 171 -5.17 -19.19 0.80
C LYS A 171 -4.11 -20.18 1.29
N LYS A 172 -3.41 -20.87 0.37
CA LYS A 172 -2.32 -21.79 0.74
C LYS A 172 -1.16 -21.05 1.41
N ILE A 173 -0.87 -19.84 0.95
CA ILE A 173 0.16 -18.98 1.57
C ILE A 173 -0.30 -18.59 2.97
N GLU A 174 -1.53 -18.09 3.15
CA GLU A 174 -2.11 -17.72 4.43
C GLU A 174 -2.05 -18.86 5.44
N GLU A 175 -2.45 -20.07 5.03
CA GLU A 175 -2.33 -21.29 5.85
C GLU A 175 -0.86 -21.57 6.27
N SER A 176 0.10 -21.34 5.38
CA SER A 176 1.53 -21.53 5.68
C SER A 176 2.08 -20.48 6.67
N LEU A 177 1.45 -19.32 6.75
CA LEU A 177 1.82 -18.24 7.68
C LEU A 177 1.27 -18.46 9.10
N GLN A 178 0.43 -19.48 9.30
CA GLN A 178 -0.21 -19.77 10.59
C GLN A 178 -1.01 -18.59 11.15
N CYS A 179 -1.71 -17.86 10.28
CA CYS A 179 -2.52 -16.67 10.60
C CYS A 179 -4.01 -16.97 10.82
N SER A 180 -4.37 -18.18 11.20
CA SER A 180 -5.75 -18.63 11.49
C SER A 180 -6.15 -18.39 12.94
#